data_c651cb927591c4d6319b861e09bcdd60
#
_entry.id   c651cb927591c4d6319b861e09bcdd60
#
_cell.length_a   1.000
_cell.length_b   1.000
_cell.length_c   1.000
_cell.angle_alpha   90.00
_cell.angle_beta   90.00
_cell.angle_gamma   90.00
#
_symmetry.space_group_name_H-M   'P 1'
#
loop_
_entity.id
_entity.type
_entity.pdbx_description
1 polymer ?
#
loop_
_entity_poly.entity_id
_entity_poly.type
_entity_poly.pdbx_seq_one_letter_code
_entity_poly.pdbx_strand_id
1 'polypeptide(L)'
;MRFFRLPGVYVPQEDTALLLEAFSRERVDHGAAVLDVGTGCGVLAVAAARRRARAVAVDASRRAVLTTRLNALRAGVRVRAVRGDLLTPVSGGRFDLILANPPYVPVRGGRRPLRGSGRNWAAGADGRALLDRLCRGVPELLRPGGVVLMVHSSVCGPERTVKALEKGGLTAEVAARRTVAYGPVMRGQTPWMREQGLIGAGDVRDELVVVRGEHLT
;
A
#
# COMPACT_ATOMS: atom_id res chain seq x y z
N MET A 1 -11.88 -13.02 -10.45
CA MET A 1 -11.47 -14.16 -9.56
C MET A 1 -11.85 -13.80 -8.13
N ARG A 2 -12.44 -14.72 -7.38
CA ARG A 2 -12.75 -14.51 -5.96
C ARG A 2 -11.54 -14.89 -5.13
N PHE A 3 -10.91 -13.92 -4.45
CA PHE A 3 -9.76 -14.17 -3.58
C PHE A 3 -10.19 -14.88 -2.29
N PHE A 4 -9.48 -15.94 -1.94
CA PHE A 4 -9.59 -16.58 -0.62
C PHE A 4 -8.97 -15.66 0.43
N ARG A 5 -9.44 -15.75 1.67
CA ARG A 5 -8.94 -14.93 2.76
C ARG A 5 -9.06 -15.66 4.10
N LEU A 6 -7.95 -15.77 4.81
CA LEU A 6 -7.95 -16.23 6.21
C LEU A 6 -8.48 -15.14 7.15
N PRO A 7 -9.11 -15.51 8.29
CA PRO A 7 -9.54 -14.55 9.29
C PRO A 7 -8.41 -13.60 9.73
N GLY A 8 -8.72 -12.29 9.83
CA GLY A 8 -7.76 -11.26 10.23
C GLY A 8 -6.84 -10.75 9.11
N VAL A 9 -6.94 -11.27 7.88
CA VAL A 9 -6.28 -10.70 6.70
C VAL A 9 -7.14 -9.57 6.14
N TYR A 10 -6.50 -8.51 5.65
CA TYR A 10 -7.18 -7.35 5.06
C TYR A 10 -8.11 -7.74 3.90
N VAL A 11 -9.27 -7.12 3.86
CA VAL A 11 -10.23 -7.25 2.75
C VAL A 11 -9.92 -6.15 1.74
N PRO A 12 -9.60 -6.47 0.46
CA PRO A 12 -9.46 -5.46 -0.57
C PRO A 12 -10.72 -4.60 -0.71
N GLN A 13 -10.55 -3.29 -0.73
CA GLN A 13 -11.63 -2.31 -0.83
C GLN A 13 -11.33 -1.32 -1.97
N GLU A 14 -11.94 -0.14 -1.95
CA GLU A 14 -11.79 0.92 -2.95
C GLU A 14 -10.33 1.39 -3.12
N ASP A 15 -9.55 1.37 -2.05
CA ASP A 15 -8.12 1.68 -2.08
C ASP A 15 -7.34 0.69 -2.96
N THR A 16 -7.59 -0.60 -2.77
CA THR A 16 -6.97 -1.65 -3.59
C THR A 16 -7.43 -1.57 -5.05
N ALA A 17 -8.72 -1.23 -5.28
CA ALA A 17 -9.25 -1.06 -6.62
C ALA A 17 -8.61 0.14 -7.33
N LEU A 18 -8.48 1.29 -6.65
CA LEU A 18 -7.83 2.48 -7.18
C LEU A 18 -6.35 2.22 -7.51
N LEU A 19 -5.65 1.51 -6.62
CA LEU A 19 -4.24 1.15 -6.85
C LEU A 19 -4.09 0.18 -8.03
N LEU A 20 -5.01 -0.79 -8.19
CA LEU A 20 -5.03 -1.68 -9.37
C LEU A 20 -5.27 -0.93 -10.67
N GLU A 21 -6.14 0.07 -10.68
CA GLU A 21 -6.36 0.92 -11.85
C GLU A 21 -5.12 1.74 -12.20
N ALA A 22 -4.46 2.36 -11.21
CA ALA A 22 -3.20 3.04 -11.44
C ALA A 22 -2.13 2.07 -11.97
N PHE A 23 -1.99 0.91 -11.33
CA PHE A 23 -1.09 -0.15 -11.80
C PHE A 23 -1.38 -0.63 -13.22
N SER A 24 -2.65 -0.65 -13.66
CA SER A 24 -3.00 -1.08 -15.00
C SER A 24 -2.45 -0.17 -16.10
N ARG A 25 -2.16 1.09 -15.77
CA ARG A 25 -1.61 2.11 -16.68
C ARG A 25 -0.08 2.07 -16.76
N GLU A 26 0.58 1.44 -15.78
CA GLU A 26 2.03 1.31 -15.79
C GLU A 26 2.49 0.24 -16.79
N ARG A 27 3.60 0.50 -17.44
CA ARG A 27 4.28 -0.49 -18.26
C ARG A 27 4.94 -1.55 -17.36
N VAL A 28 4.64 -2.80 -17.61
CA VAL A 28 5.28 -3.94 -16.93
C VAL A 28 5.80 -4.89 -18.00
N ASP A 29 7.08 -4.86 -18.21
CA ASP A 29 7.74 -5.74 -19.19
C ASP A 29 7.75 -7.19 -18.71
N HIS A 30 7.88 -8.12 -19.65
CA HIS A 30 8.00 -9.54 -19.31
C HIS A 30 9.20 -9.79 -18.40
N GLY A 31 8.97 -10.40 -17.24
CA GLY A 31 10.03 -10.67 -16.27
C GLY A 31 10.43 -9.47 -15.40
N ALA A 32 9.73 -8.31 -15.50
CA ALA A 32 9.94 -7.19 -14.60
C ALA A 32 9.80 -7.61 -13.13
N ALA A 33 10.68 -7.09 -12.27
CA ALA A 33 10.65 -7.36 -10.85
C ALA A 33 9.62 -6.44 -10.17
N VAL A 34 8.53 -7.00 -9.66
CA VAL A 34 7.46 -6.25 -8.98
C VAL A 34 7.38 -6.64 -7.51
N LEU A 35 7.38 -5.64 -6.64
CA LEU A 35 7.22 -5.81 -5.19
C LEU A 35 5.82 -5.32 -4.75
N ASP A 36 5.11 -6.15 -3.99
CA ASP A 36 3.86 -5.80 -3.30
C ASP A 36 4.11 -5.75 -1.79
N VAL A 37 4.10 -4.54 -1.21
CA VAL A 37 4.38 -4.30 0.21
C VAL A 37 3.09 -4.16 1.00
N GLY A 38 2.93 -5.00 2.03
CA GLY A 38 1.68 -5.11 2.77
C GLY A 38 0.63 -5.89 1.98
N THR A 39 1.06 -6.99 1.36
CA THR A 39 0.30 -7.72 0.32
C THR A 39 -1.10 -8.22 0.74
N GLY A 40 -1.37 -8.38 2.04
CA GLY A 40 -2.65 -8.86 2.54
C GLY A 40 -3.04 -10.22 1.94
N CYS A 41 -4.06 -10.25 1.09
CA CYS A 41 -4.48 -11.47 0.41
C CYS A 41 -3.82 -11.68 -0.97
N GLY A 42 -2.86 -10.82 -1.36
CA GLY A 42 -2.05 -11.01 -2.56
C GLY A 42 -2.66 -10.49 -3.86
N VAL A 43 -3.66 -9.62 -3.80
CA VAL A 43 -4.36 -9.14 -5.00
C VAL A 43 -3.40 -8.46 -5.98
N LEU A 44 -2.57 -7.55 -5.48
CA LEU A 44 -1.60 -6.79 -6.30
C LEU A 44 -0.49 -7.70 -6.83
N ALA A 45 0.08 -8.55 -5.98
CA ALA A 45 1.11 -9.51 -6.37
C ALA A 45 0.62 -10.50 -7.43
N VAL A 46 -0.61 -11.03 -7.29
CA VAL A 46 -1.24 -11.92 -8.29
C VAL A 46 -1.50 -11.17 -9.59
N ALA A 47 -1.97 -9.92 -9.52
CA ALA A 47 -2.17 -9.08 -10.70
C ALA A 47 -0.85 -8.85 -11.46
N ALA A 48 0.24 -8.56 -10.76
CA ALA A 48 1.57 -8.41 -11.33
C ALA A 48 2.05 -9.72 -12.00
N ALA A 49 1.92 -10.85 -11.28
CA ALA A 49 2.34 -12.15 -11.80
C ALA A 49 1.55 -12.58 -13.05
N ARG A 50 0.25 -12.20 -13.16
CA ARG A 50 -0.56 -12.42 -14.36
C ARG A 50 -0.07 -11.61 -15.58
N ARG A 51 0.59 -10.48 -15.34
CA ARG A 51 1.29 -9.69 -16.37
C ARG A 51 2.70 -10.22 -16.65
N ARG A 52 3.00 -11.46 -16.22
CA ARG A 52 4.29 -12.14 -16.39
C ARG A 52 5.47 -11.46 -15.67
N ALA A 53 5.19 -10.67 -14.63
CA ALA A 53 6.22 -10.13 -13.75
C ALA A 53 6.75 -11.19 -12.78
N ARG A 54 7.97 -11.01 -12.30
CA ARG A 54 8.54 -11.72 -11.16
C ARG A 54 8.04 -11.05 -9.88
N ALA A 55 6.89 -11.51 -9.39
CA ALA A 55 6.23 -10.90 -8.25
C ALA A 55 6.81 -11.39 -6.91
N VAL A 56 7.19 -10.42 -6.07
CA VAL A 56 7.56 -10.60 -4.66
C VAL A 56 6.50 -9.91 -3.83
N ALA A 57 6.02 -10.57 -2.77
CA ALA A 57 5.01 -10.08 -1.86
C ALA A 57 5.53 -10.11 -0.43
N VAL A 58 5.39 -9.02 0.30
CA VAL A 58 5.83 -8.91 1.71
C VAL A 58 4.66 -8.56 2.61
N ASP A 59 4.55 -9.25 3.74
CA ASP A 59 3.61 -8.89 4.81
C ASP A 59 4.15 -9.30 6.19
N ALA A 60 3.85 -8.53 7.21
CA ALA A 60 4.22 -8.85 8.59
C ALA A 60 3.39 -10.02 9.18
N SER A 61 2.22 -10.30 8.61
CA SER A 61 1.29 -11.34 9.03
C SER A 61 1.59 -12.68 8.36
N ARG A 62 1.82 -13.73 9.17
CA ARG A 62 1.93 -15.10 8.65
C ARG A 62 0.68 -15.53 7.87
N ARG A 63 -0.51 -15.10 8.34
CA ARG A 63 -1.79 -15.41 7.67
C ARG A 63 -1.89 -14.76 6.31
N ALA A 64 -1.43 -13.51 6.16
CA ALA A 64 -1.40 -12.80 4.88
C ALA A 64 -0.46 -13.52 3.89
N VAL A 65 0.76 -13.86 4.31
CA VAL A 65 1.72 -14.60 3.50
C VAL A 65 1.15 -15.94 3.02
N LEU A 66 0.51 -16.71 3.92
CA LEU A 66 -0.13 -17.98 3.55
C LEU A 66 -1.29 -17.76 2.59
N THR A 67 -2.15 -16.75 2.86
CA THR A 67 -3.27 -16.39 1.99
C THR A 67 -2.80 -16.02 0.59
N THR A 68 -1.73 -15.21 0.50
CA THR A 68 -1.12 -14.81 -0.78
C THR A 68 -0.62 -16.03 -1.57
N ARG A 69 0.07 -16.96 -0.92
CA ARG A 69 0.53 -18.21 -1.55
C ARG A 69 -0.61 -19.05 -2.09
N LEU A 70 -1.67 -19.23 -1.30
CA LEU A 70 -2.86 -19.98 -1.71
C LEU A 70 -3.57 -19.29 -2.90
N ASN A 71 -3.71 -17.98 -2.88
CA ASN A 71 -4.32 -17.24 -3.99
C ASN A 71 -3.46 -17.26 -5.26
N ALA A 72 -2.14 -17.19 -5.14
CA ALA A 72 -1.22 -17.35 -6.28
C ALA A 72 -1.35 -18.73 -6.93
N LEU A 73 -1.37 -19.79 -6.10
CA LEU A 73 -1.59 -21.17 -6.56
C LEU A 73 -2.96 -21.31 -7.28
N ARG A 74 -4.04 -20.80 -6.68
CA ARG A 74 -5.39 -20.82 -7.29
C ARG A 74 -5.48 -20.01 -8.59
N ALA A 75 -4.62 -19.00 -8.73
CA ALA A 75 -4.53 -18.18 -9.94
C ALA A 75 -3.62 -18.79 -11.02
N GLY A 76 -2.94 -19.91 -10.74
CA GLY A 76 -1.97 -20.51 -11.64
C GLY A 76 -0.72 -19.67 -11.89
N VAL A 77 -0.35 -18.81 -10.92
CA VAL A 77 0.82 -17.91 -11.04
C VAL A 77 1.82 -18.12 -9.91
N ARG A 78 3.08 -17.71 -10.14
CA ARG A 78 4.14 -17.76 -9.14
C ARG A 78 4.32 -16.41 -8.46
N VAL A 79 4.23 -16.40 -7.12
CA VAL A 79 4.51 -15.24 -6.26
C VAL A 79 5.43 -15.69 -5.14
N ARG A 80 6.57 -15.00 -4.98
CA ARG A 80 7.46 -15.19 -3.84
C ARG A 80 6.91 -14.41 -2.64
N ALA A 81 6.10 -15.06 -1.80
CA ALA A 81 5.54 -14.42 -0.60
C ALA A 81 6.46 -14.65 0.62
N VAL A 82 6.92 -13.54 1.22
CA VAL A 82 7.90 -13.49 2.32
C VAL A 82 7.28 -12.78 3.52
N ARG A 83 7.54 -13.28 4.72
CA ARG A 83 7.13 -12.61 5.95
C ARG A 83 8.20 -11.62 6.40
N GLY A 84 7.78 -10.40 6.73
CA GLY A 84 8.66 -9.39 7.32
C GLY A 84 8.02 -8.03 7.45
N ASP A 85 8.74 -7.11 8.06
CA ASP A 85 8.28 -5.74 8.30
C ASP A 85 8.68 -4.85 7.11
N LEU A 86 7.68 -4.40 6.36
CA LEU A 86 7.81 -3.51 5.19
C LEU A 86 8.91 -3.99 4.22
N LEU A 87 9.97 -3.20 4.06
CA LEU A 87 11.04 -3.42 3.08
C LEU A 87 12.19 -4.29 3.61
N THR A 88 12.23 -4.57 4.92
CA THR A 88 13.34 -5.29 5.57
C THR A 88 13.69 -6.64 4.90
N PRO A 89 12.71 -7.53 4.57
CA PRO A 89 13.05 -8.83 4.00
C PRO A 89 13.50 -8.79 2.54
N VAL A 90 13.48 -7.62 1.92
CA VAL A 90 13.88 -7.38 0.53
C VAL A 90 14.97 -6.31 0.41
N SER A 91 15.61 -5.94 1.54
CA SER A 91 16.76 -5.04 1.54
C SER A 91 17.85 -5.54 0.60
N GLY A 92 18.41 -4.67 -0.23
CA GLY A 92 19.36 -5.04 -1.29
C GLY A 92 18.71 -5.58 -2.59
N GLY A 93 17.40 -5.79 -2.62
CA GLY A 93 16.65 -6.04 -3.86
C GLY A 93 16.63 -4.82 -4.77
N ARG A 94 16.29 -5.05 -6.06
CA ARG A 94 16.04 -3.98 -7.03
C ARG A 94 14.80 -4.32 -7.83
N PHE A 95 13.85 -3.37 -7.90
CA PHE A 95 12.53 -3.57 -8.48
C PHE A 95 12.26 -2.56 -9.59
N ASP A 96 11.56 -3.01 -10.61
CA ASP A 96 11.07 -2.15 -11.69
C ASP A 96 9.77 -1.45 -11.28
N LEU A 97 8.99 -2.09 -10.37
CA LEU A 97 7.78 -1.51 -9.83
C LEU A 97 7.57 -1.93 -8.37
N ILE A 98 7.18 -0.98 -7.53
CA ILE A 98 6.78 -1.21 -6.14
C ILE A 98 5.32 -0.76 -5.97
N LEU A 99 4.48 -1.65 -5.47
CA LEU A 99 3.08 -1.41 -5.14
C LEU A 99 2.93 -1.42 -3.62
N ALA A 100 2.25 -0.43 -3.04
CA ALA A 100 2.05 -0.36 -1.62
C ALA A 100 0.64 0.15 -1.26
N ASN A 101 -0.09 -0.69 -0.52
CA ASN A 101 -1.32 -0.31 0.19
C ASN A 101 -1.10 -0.52 1.69
N PRO A 102 -0.30 0.33 2.35
CA PRO A 102 -0.02 0.18 3.77
C PRO A 102 -1.21 0.64 4.61
N PRO A 103 -1.32 0.24 5.89
CA PRO A 103 -2.18 0.91 6.84
C PRO A 103 -1.93 2.42 6.86
N TYR A 104 -3.00 3.22 6.80
CA TYR A 104 -2.93 4.69 6.73
C TYR A 104 -4.01 5.40 7.59
N VAL A 105 -4.82 4.68 8.37
CA VAL A 105 -5.86 5.31 9.19
C VAL A 105 -5.26 5.91 10.46
N PRO A 106 -5.48 7.22 10.72
CA PRO A 106 -5.12 7.84 11.99
C PRO A 106 -5.85 7.20 13.17
N VAL A 107 -5.16 7.09 14.31
CA VAL A 107 -5.74 6.48 15.52
C VAL A 107 -5.45 7.31 16.76
N ARG A 108 -6.44 7.42 17.62
CA ARG A 108 -6.33 8.07 18.92
C ARG A 108 -5.17 7.48 19.73
N GLY A 109 -4.35 8.34 20.31
CA GLY A 109 -3.16 7.93 21.07
C GLY A 109 -1.96 7.50 20.21
N GLY A 110 -2.07 7.50 18.88
CA GLY A 110 -0.94 7.29 17.95
C GLY A 110 -0.30 5.90 17.97
N ARG A 111 -0.78 4.97 18.78
CA ARG A 111 -0.19 3.63 18.93
C ARG A 111 -0.84 2.64 17.98
N ARG A 112 -0.02 2.01 17.11
CA ARG A 112 -0.48 0.88 16.30
C ARG A 112 -0.70 -0.34 17.19
N PRO A 113 -1.85 -1.04 17.09
CA PRO A 113 -2.03 -2.30 17.78
C PRO A 113 -1.00 -3.35 17.33
N LEU A 114 -0.38 -4.04 18.26
CA LEU A 114 0.56 -5.12 17.95
C LEU A 114 -0.13 -6.41 17.49
N ARG A 115 -1.42 -6.57 17.85
CA ARG A 115 -2.24 -7.76 17.53
C ARG A 115 -3.64 -7.33 17.08
N GLY A 116 -4.38 -8.26 16.47
CA GLY A 116 -5.76 -8.03 16.02
C GLY A 116 -5.88 -7.32 14.67
N SER A 117 -7.13 -7.06 14.24
CA SER A 117 -7.45 -6.45 12.94
C SER A 117 -6.98 -5.00 12.82
N GLY A 118 -6.82 -4.28 13.93
CA GLY A 118 -6.31 -2.91 13.96
C GLY A 118 -4.95 -2.73 13.28
N ARG A 119 -4.12 -3.79 13.25
CA ARG A 119 -2.83 -3.76 12.53
C ARG A 119 -2.99 -3.53 11.02
N ASN A 120 -4.12 -3.88 10.45
CA ASN A 120 -4.37 -3.81 9.02
C ASN A 120 -4.70 -2.39 8.54
N TRP A 121 -4.97 -1.45 9.46
CA TRP A 121 -5.42 -0.12 9.08
C TRP A 121 -4.81 1.01 9.93
N ALA A 122 -4.45 0.76 11.21
CA ALA A 122 -3.92 1.78 12.13
C ALA A 122 -2.49 2.19 11.78
N ALA A 123 -2.23 3.49 11.69
CA ALA A 123 -0.95 4.01 11.24
C ALA A 123 -0.46 5.28 11.98
N GLY A 124 -0.64 5.30 13.29
CA GLY A 124 -0.19 6.44 14.10
C GLY A 124 -1.22 7.56 14.25
N ALA A 125 -0.82 8.69 14.82
CA ALA A 125 -1.75 9.81 15.09
C ALA A 125 -2.19 10.53 13.81
N ASP A 126 -1.35 10.55 12.78
CA ASP A 126 -1.61 11.23 11.50
C ASP A 126 -1.72 10.25 10.30
N GLY A 127 -1.79 8.95 10.56
CA GLY A 127 -1.88 7.92 9.53
C GLY A 127 -0.56 7.65 8.77
N ARG A 128 0.54 8.30 9.14
CA ARG A 128 1.78 8.28 8.35
C ARG A 128 2.86 7.32 8.82
N ALA A 129 2.69 6.65 9.95
CA ALA A 129 3.75 5.84 10.55
C ALA A 129 4.41 4.81 9.61
N LEU A 130 3.66 4.26 8.64
CA LEU A 130 4.20 3.34 7.64
C LEU A 130 4.54 4.05 6.32
N LEU A 131 3.77 5.04 5.91
CA LEU A 131 4.01 5.84 4.72
C LEU A 131 5.40 6.48 4.77
N ASP A 132 5.75 7.13 5.88
CA ASP A 132 7.05 7.80 6.03
C ASP A 132 8.22 6.80 6.01
N ARG A 133 8.02 5.59 6.53
CA ARG A 133 9.02 4.51 6.45
C ARG A 133 9.20 4.01 5.02
N LEU A 134 8.11 3.87 4.27
CA LEU A 134 8.13 3.48 2.87
C LEU A 134 8.80 4.55 2.02
N CYS A 135 8.42 5.82 2.17
CA CYS A 135 9.03 6.92 1.42
C CYS A 135 10.55 7.02 1.60
N ARG A 136 11.05 6.70 2.81
CA ARG A 136 12.51 6.67 3.06
C ARG A 136 13.23 5.49 2.42
N GLY A 137 12.60 4.32 2.34
CA GLY A 137 13.31 3.12 1.89
C GLY A 137 13.03 2.70 0.45
N VAL A 138 11.94 3.18 -0.15
CA VAL A 138 11.57 2.84 -1.53
C VAL A 138 12.60 3.30 -2.56
N PRO A 139 13.16 4.53 -2.49
CA PRO A 139 14.10 4.99 -3.51
C PRO A 139 15.31 4.06 -3.70
N GLU A 140 15.84 3.53 -2.60
CA GLU A 140 17.00 2.62 -2.63
C GLU A 140 16.68 1.25 -3.27
N LEU A 141 15.41 0.89 -3.37
CA LEU A 141 14.96 -0.40 -3.92
C LEU A 141 14.48 -0.30 -5.37
N LEU A 142 14.31 0.90 -5.90
CA LEU A 142 13.96 1.09 -7.30
C LEU A 142 15.19 0.99 -8.19
N ARG A 143 15.00 0.42 -9.37
CA ARG A 143 15.94 0.54 -10.49
C ARG A 143 15.85 1.91 -11.11
N PRO A 144 16.86 2.38 -11.86
CA PRO A 144 16.70 3.51 -12.77
C PRO A 144 15.47 3.29 -13.68
N GLY A 145 14.59 4.30 -13.81
CA GLY A 145 13.30 4.19 -14.48
C GLY A 145 12.24 3.36 -13.73
N GLY A 146 12.54 2.88 -12.54
CA GLY A 146 11.58 2.14 -11.71
C GLY A 146 10.55 3.04 -11.06
N VAL A 147 9.36 2.50 -10.81
CA VAL A 147 8.18 3.24 -10.33
C VAL A 147 7.70 2.71 -8.98
N VAL A 148 7.24 3.59 -8.12
CA VAL A 148 6.41 3.25 -6.95
C VAL A 148 5.00 3.79 -7.12
N LEU A 149 4.00 2.97 -6.79
CA LEU A 149 2.61 3.38 -6.61
C LEU A 149 2.19 3.13 -5.17
N MET A 150 1.76 4.16 -4.48
CA MET A 150 1.37 4.10 -3.07
C MET A 150 -0.01 4.71 -2.87
N VAL A 151 -0.96 3.93 -2.34
CA VAL A 151 -2.31 4.41 -2.06
C VAL A 151 -2.45 4.76 -0.57
N HIS A 152 -3.13 5.88 -0.29
CA HIS A 152 -3.55 6.26 1.05
C HIS A 152 -4.70 7.28 1.02
N SER A 153 -5.25 7.62 2.19
CA SER A 153 -6.22 8.69 2.35
C SER A 153 -5.57 10.08 2.22
N SER A 154 -6.30 11.06 1.67
CA SER A 154 -5.89 12.46 1.63
C SER A 154 -5.65 13.05 3.03
N VAL A 155 -6.28 12.51 4.06
CA VAL A 155 -6.04 12.87 5.47
C VAL A 155 -4.56 12.73 5.87
N CYS A 156 -3.82 11.81 5.21
CA CYS A 156 -2.38 11.63 5.45
C CYS A 156 -1.49 12.70 4.78
N GLY A 157 -2.06 13.66 4.04
CA GLY A 157 -1.33 14.71 3.32
C GLY A 157 -0.55 14.17 2.12
N PRO A 158 -1.20 14.07 0.94
CA PRO A 158 -0.57 13.58 -0.30
C PRO A 158 0.70 14.36 -0.67
N GLU A 159 0.69 15.66 -0.48
CA GLU A 159 1.83 16.55 -0.74
C GLU A 159 3.05 16.21 0.13
N ARG A 160 2.81 15.73 1.36
CA ARG A 160 3.89 15.23 2.25
C ARG A 160 4.50 13.95 1.69
N THR A 161 3.69 13.09 1.07
CA THR A 161 4.17 11.84 0.44
C THR A 161 4.97 12.16 -0.81
N VAL A 162 4.46 13.06 -1.67
CA VAL A 162 5.19 13.57 -2.85
C VAL A 162 6.54 14.13 -2.44
N LYS A 163 6.56 15.13 -1.54
CA LYS A 163 7.81 15.76 -1.06
C LYS A 163 8.80 14.76 -0.44
N ALA A 164 8.28 13.73 0.26
CA ALA A 164 9.15 12.73 0.88
C ALA A 164 9.82 11.82 -0.17
N LEU A 165 9.11 11.48 -1.25
CA LEU A 165 9.67 10.72 -2.38
C LEU A 165 10.66 11.58 -3.19
N GLU A 166 10.33 12.86 -3.45
CA GLU A 166 11.22 13.82 -4.11
C GLU A 166 12.53 14.01 -3.34
N LYS A 167 12.45 14.13 -2.00
CA LYS A 167 13.64 14.18 -1.14
C LYS A 167 14.49 12.92 -1.24
N GLY A 168 13.89 11.79 -1.59
CA GLY A 168 14.57 10.52 -1.88
C GLY A 168 15.14 10.42 -3.29
N GLY A 169 15.03 11.46 -4.13
CA GLY A 169 15.57 11.49 -5.50
C GLY A 169 14.60 10.98 -6.56
N LEU A 170 13.32 10.83 -6.26
CA LEU A 170 12.31 10.46 -7.24
C LEU A 170 11.60 11.70 -7.80
N THR A 171 11.09 11.63 -9.02
CA THR A 171 10.03 12.53 -9.48
C THR A 171 8.69 11.98 -8.97
N ALA A 172 7.86 12.80 -8.32
CA ALA A 172 6.64 12.29 -7.71
C ALA A 172 5.43 13.20 -7.95
N GLU A 173 4.26 12.58 -8.05
CA GLU A 173 2.97 13.27 -8.27
C GLU A 173 1.80 12.48 -7.69
N VAL A 174 0.64 13.12 -7.57
CA VAL A 174 -0.63 12.43 -7.31
C VAL A 174 -1.21 11.99 -8.65
N ALA A 175 -1.07 10.70 -8.97
CA ALA A 175 -1.48 10.12 -10.25
C ALA A 175 -2.97 9.76 -10.34
N ALA A 176 -3.66 9.55 -9.21
CA ALA A 176 -5.08 9.24 -9.19
C ALA A 176 -5.75 9.68 -7.88
N ARG A 177 -7.04 10.00 -7.97
CA ARG A 177 -7.90 10.35 -6.82
C ARG A 177 -9.25 9.65 -6.94
N ARG A 178 -9.85 9.31 -5.80
CA ARG A 178 -11.21 8.76 -5.74
C ARG A 178 -11.87 9.15 -4.43
N THR A 179 -13.03 9.81 -4.52
CA THR A 179 -13.86 10.10 -3.36
C THR A 179 -14.71 8.87 -3.01
N VAL A 180 -14.63 8.44 -1.75
CA VAL A 180 -15.35 7.28 -1.22
C VAL A 180 -16.09 7.64 0.07
N ALA A 181 -17.14 6.90 0.41
CA ALA A 181 -17.74 7.04 1.74
C ALA A 181 -16.77 6.53 2.82
N TYR A 182 -16.74 7.15 4.00
CA TYR A 182 -15.98 6.61 5.11
C TYR A 182 -16.39 5.16 5.41
N GLY A 183 -15.43 4.25 5.36
CA GLY A 183 -15.63 2.89 5.83
C GLY A 183 -15.87 2.83 7.35
N PRO A 184 -16.29 1.67 7.90
CA PRO A 184 -16.62 1.54 9.33
C PRO A 184 -15.51 1.99 10.27
N VAL A 185 -14.25 1.70 9.90
CA VAL A 185 -13.05 2.07 10.69
C VAL A 185 -12.87 3.58 10.73
N MET A 186 -12.89 4.25 9.57
CA MET A 186 -12.76 5.71 9.48
C MET A 186 -13.91 6.40 10.23
N ARG A 187 -15.15 5.93 10.05
CA ARG A 187 -16.32 6.46 10.78
C ARG A 187 -16.13 6.40 12.30
N GLY A 188 -15.58 5.30 12.82
CA GLY A 188 -15.29 5.16 14.25
C GLY A 188 -14.22 6.14 14.77
N GLN A 189 -13.35 6.65 13.90
CA GLN A 189 -12.32 7.64 14.26
C GLN A 189 -12.75 9.09 14.01
N THR A 190 -13.84 9.32 13.26
CA THR A 190 -14.27 10.66 12.81
C THR A 190 -14.40 11.69 13.93
N PRO A 191 -15.05 11.41 15.11
CA PRO A 191 -15.16 12.41 16.17
C PRO A 191 -13.79 12.89 16.64
N TRP A 192 -12.87 11.96 16.92
CA TRP A 192 -11.52 12.28 17.33
C TRP A 192 -10.71 12.98 16.23
N MET A 193 -10.84 12.56 14.98
CA MET A 193 -10.13 13.19 13.85
C MET A 193 -10.57 14.65 13.66
N ARG A 194 -11.85 14.97 13.91
CA ARG A 194 -12.34 16.35 13.91
C ARG A 194 -11.74 17.16 15.06
N GLU A 195 -11.71 16.61 16.27
CA GLU A 195 -11.07 17.26 17.44
C GLU A 195 -9.59 17.60 17.15
N GLN A 196 -8.90 16.77 16.36
CA GLN A 196 -7.49 16.98 15.97
C GLN A 196 -7.34 17.87 14.72
N GLY A 197 -8.42 18.32 14.09
CA GLY A 197 -8.35 19.10 12.85
C GLY A 197 -7.85 18.31 11.62
N LEU A 198 -7.87 16.98 11.69
CA LEU A 198 -7.46 16.13 10.57
C LEU A 198 -8.49 16.08 9.44
N ILE A 199 -9.77 16.33 9.79
CA ILE A 199 -10.89 16.42 8.87
C ILE A 199 -11.81 17.59 9.29
N GLY A 200 -12.55 18.14 8.32
CA GLY A 200 -13.53 19.19 8.57
C GLY A 200 -14.77 18.71 9.32
N ALA A 201 -15.50 19.63 9.93
CA ALA A 201 -16.70 19.33 10.73
C ALA A 201 -17.81 18.63 9.93
N GLY A 202 -17.95 18.98 8.64
CA GLY A 202 -18.95 18.43 7.72
C GLY A 202 -18.46 17.25 6.87
N ASP A 203 -17.20 16.83 6.99
CA ASP A 203 -16.64 15.79 6.15
C ASP A 203 -17.29 14.43 6.48
N VAL A 204 -17.88 13.81 5.46
CA VAL A 204 -18.53 12.50 5.51
C VAL A 204 -17.93 11.51 4.50
N ARG A 205 -16.96 11.97 3.71
CA ARG A 205 -16.28 11.21 2.65
C ARG A 205 -14.77 11.31 2.80
N ASP A 206 -14.09 10.26 2.38
CA ASP A 206 -12.64 10.21 2.24
C ASP A 206 -12.26 10.44 0.77
N GLU A 207 -11.13 11.05 0.54
CA GLU A 207 -10.50 11.04 -0.77
C GLU A 207 -9.29 10.11 -0.72
N LEU A 208 -9.38 9.00 -1.43
CA LEU A 208 -8.25 8.11 -1.65
C LEU A 208 -7.37 8.68 -2.76
N VAL A 209 -6.07 8.61 -2.58
CA VAL A 209 -5.08 9.07 -3.57
C VAL A 209 -4.07 7.97 -3.86
N VAL A 210 -3.60 7.91 -5.11
CA VAL A 210 -2.40 7.15 -5.47
C VAL A 210 -1.30 8.14 -5.77
N VAL A 211 -0.24 8.09 -4.99
CA VAL A 211 1.01 8.81 -5.27
C VAL A 211 1.91 7.90 -6.10
N ARG A 212 2.37 8.43 -7.24
CA ARG A 212 3.35 7.82 -8.14
C ARG A 212 4.69 8.50 -7.92
N GLY A 213 5.73 7.70 -7.75
CA GLY A 213 7.11 8.19 -7.76
C GLY A 213 7.91 7.41 -8.79
N GLU A 214 8.82 8.07 -9.52
CA GLU A 214 9.68 7.46 -10.54
C GLU A 214 11.13 7.80 -10.28
N HIS A 215 11.99 6.78 -10.30
CA HIS A 215 13.43 6.97 -10.25
C HIS A 215 13.91 7.41 -11.63
N LEU A 216 14.46 8.63 -11.72
CA LEU A 216 15.02 9.10 -12.98
C LEU A 216 16.18 8.19 -13.44
N THR A 217 16.29 8.01 -14.74
CA THR A 217 17.34 7.21 -15.40
C THR A 217 18.72 7.86 -15.30
#